data_bb7f26e650c94761f1d8df1ab4633ea1
#
_entry.id   bb7f26e650c94761f1d8df1ab4633ea1
#
_cell.length_a   1.000
_cell.length_b   1.000
_cell.length_c   1.000
_cell.angle_alpha   90.00
_cell.angle_beta   90.00
_cell.angle_gamma   90.00
#
_symmetry.space_group_name_H-M   'P 1'
#
loop_
_entity.id
_entity.type
_entity.pdbx_description
1 polymer ?
#
loop_
_entity_poly.entity_id
_entity_poly.type
_entity_poly.pdbx_seq_one_letter_code
_entity_poly.pdbx_strand_id
1 'polypeptide(L)'
;LETYYQVLTEHHIPIDENRIVYGNFSEFTEDIVNNLLDANPDLEAIVFANDSMAIGGYNAIKQRGLEIGKDILVTGYDNAPASLVLDPPLTTVHNNIIDMGYHAVHEVLNLLSNGQINVSILNSNLIVRSSCGCGDFKLKKAQKLNSIFAEHDTQAAKKYISDYLFGDYKNNFYYIE
;
A
#
# COMPACT_ATOMS: atom_id res chain seq x y z
N LEU A 1 -2.32 -13.84 -6.33
CA LEU A 1 -2.51 -15.01 -5.47
C LEU A 1 -1.28 -15.92 -5.47
N GLU A 2 -0.68 -16.23 -6.64
CA GLU A 2 0.54 -17.07 -6.73
C GLU A 2 1.69 -16.52 -5.87
N THR A 3 1.96 -15.21 -5.93
CA THR A 3 2.99 -14.55 -5.09
C THR A 3 2.67 -14.67 -3.59
N TYR A 4 1.40 -14.60 -3.21
CA TYR A 4 0.98 -14.83 -1.82
C TYR A 4 1.34 -16.24 -1.36
N TYR A 5 1.00 -17.27 -2.13
CA TYR A 5 1.37 -18.64 -1.83
C TYR A 5 2.89 -18.85 -1.78
N GLN A 6 3.61 -18.23 -2.71
CA GLN A 6 5.07 -18.30 -2.73
C GLN A 6 5.67 -17.76 -1.44
N VAL A 7 5.26 -16.55 -1.01
CA VAL A 7 5.77 -15.92 0.23
C VAL A 7 5.44 -16.76 1.45
N LEU A 8 4.21 -17.28 1.60
CA LEU A 8 3.87 -18.16 2.71
C LEU A 8 4.76 -19.40 2.74
N THR A 9 4.99 -20.00 1.56
CA THR A 9 5.84 -21.19 1.43
C THR A 9 7.30 -20.89 1.81
N GLU A 10 7.87 -19.79 1.33
CA GLU A 10 9.23 -19.36 1.65
C GLU A 10 9.44 -19.10 3.15
N HIS A 11 8.40 -18.65 3.84
CA HIS A 11 8.41 -18.41 5.28
C HIS A 11 7.91 -19.60 6.11
N HIS A 12 7.67 -20.77 5.48
CA HIS A 12 7.16 -21.97 6.13
C HIS A 12 5.83 -21.77 6.86
N ILE A 13 4.97 -20.85 6.36
CA ILE A 13 3.62 -20.61 6.87
C ILE A 13 2.65 -21.51 6.11
N PRO A 14 1.82 -22.31 6.80
CA PRO A 14 0.83 -23.14 6.15
C PRO A 14 -0.17 -22.31 5.34
N ILE A 15 -0.49 -22.78 4.13
CA ILE A 15 -1.55 -22.18 3.32
C ILE A 15 -2.89 -22.68 3.87
N ASP A 16 -3.77 -21.76 4.22
CA ASP A 16 -5.14 -22.04 4.66
C ASP A 16 -6.12 -21.36 3.70
N GLU A 17 -6.80 -22.15 2.89
CA GLU A 17 -7.77 -21.69 1.90
C GLU A 17 -8.98 -20.97 2.55
N ASN A 18 -9.28 -21.24 3.83
CA ASN A 18 -10.35 -20.53 4.55
C ASN A 18 -10.00 -19.08 4.85
N ARG A 19 -8.74 -18.68 4.70
CA ARG A 19 -8.25 -17.31 4.84
C ARG A 19 -8.19 -16.56 3.50
N ILE A 20 -8.64 -17.19 2.42
CA ILE A 20 -8.64 -16.60 1.08
C ILE A 20 -10.08 -16.42 0.65
N VAL A 21 -10.46 -15.15 0.39
CA VAL A 21 -11.79 -14.79 -0.05
C VAL A 21 -11.72 -13.99 -1.35
N TYR A 22 -12.73 -14.14 -2.18
CA TYR A 22 -12.80 -13.51 -3.48
C TYR A 22 -13.82 -12.39 -3.46
N GLY A 23 -13.40 -11.20 -3.93
CA GLY A 23 -14.27 -10.06 -4.15
C GLY A 23 -14.37 -9.71 -5.63
N ASN A 24 -14.97 -8.57 -5.92
CA ASN A 24 -15.23 -8.05 -7.27
C ASN A 24 -14.48 -6.76 -7.59
N PHE A 25 -13.39 -6.46 -6.87
CA PHE A 25 -12.57 -5.24 -7.01
C PHE A 25 -13.30 -3.92 -6.72
N SER A 26 -14.43 -3.97 -6.02
CA SER A 26 -15.20 -2.78 -5.60
C SER A 26 -15.18 -2.60 -4.07
N GLU A 27 -15.72 -1.46 -3.61
CA GLU A 27 -15.87 -1.17 -2.17
C GLU A 27 -16.93 -2.02 -1.45
N PHE A 28 -17.73 -2.81 -2.16
CA PHE A 28 -18.78 -3.66 -1.59
C PHE A 28 -18.21 -4.98 -1.03
N THR A 29 -17.27 -4.88 -0.10
CA THR A 29 -16.59 -6.02 0.52
C THR A 29 -16.90 -6.20 2.00
N GLU A 30 -17.77 -5.37 2.57
CA GLU A 30 -18.07 -5.37 4.00
C GLU A 30 -18.57 -6.72 4.49
N ASP A 31 -19.54 -7.33 3.80
CA ASP A 31 -20.08 -8.65 4.17
C ASP A 31 -19.02 -9.75 4.02
N ILE A 32 -18.17 -9.66 2.99
CA ILE A 32 -17.10 -10.62 2.75
C ILE A 32 -16.09 -10.59 3.90
N VAL A 33 -15.69 -9.37 4.31
CA VAL A 33 -14.73 -9.18 5.42
C VAL A 33 -15.37 -9.57 6.75
N ASN A 34 -16.65 -9.28 6.97
CA ASN A 34 -17.36 -9.74 8.16
C ASN A 34 -17.34 -11.27 8.27
N ASN A 35 -17.67 -11.97 7.19
CA ASN A 35 -17.63 -13.44 7.16
C ASN A 35 -16.22 -13.99 7.38
N LEU A 36 -15.21 -13.33 6.79
CA LEU A 36 -13.80 -13.72 6.99
C LEU A 36 -13.38 -13.60 8.46
N LEU A 37 -13.73 -12.49 9.13
CA LEU A 37 -13.44 -12.25 10.53
C LEU A 37 -14.21 -13.19 11.46
N ASP A 38 -15.44 -13.57 11.12
CA ASP A 38 -16.22 -14.55 11.88
C ASP A 38 -15.61 -15.95 11.80
N ALA A 39 -15.13 -16.33 10.61
CA ALA A 39 -14.50 -17.62 10.38
C ALA A 39 -13.09 -17.70 10.98
N ASN A 40 -12.40 -16.56 11.15
CA ASN A 40 -11.01 -16.49 11.58
C ASN A 40 -10.83 -15.44 12.70
N PRO A 41 -11.24 -15.71 13.94
CA PRO A 41 -11.18 -14.75 15.04
C PRO A 41 -9.75 -14.41 15.47
N ASP A 42 -8.76 -15.18 15.04
CA ASP A 42 -7.33 -14.99 15.27
C ASP A 42 -6.63 -14.22 14.14
N LEU A 43 -7.38 -13.63 13.20
CA LEU A 43 -6.82 -12.93 12.05
C LEU A 43 -6.14 -11.62 12.48
N GLU A 44 -4.87 -11.47 12.14
CA GLU A 44 -4.05 -10.31 12.49
C GLU A 44 -3.82 -9.34 11.33
N ALA A 45 -3.99 -9.80 10.07
CA ALA A 45 -3.75 -8.98 8.90
C ALA A 45 -4.65 -9.36 7.72
N ILE A 46 -5.03 -8.36 6.92
CA ILE A 46 -5.77 -8.54 5.66
C ILE A 46 -5.01 -7.84 4.53
N VAL A 47 -4.68 -8.60 3.50
CA VAL A 47 -4.09 -8.10 2.25
C VAL A 47 -5.18 -8.00 1.20
N PHE A 48 -5.57 -6.79 0.84
CA PHE A 48 -6.57 -6.55 -0.20
C PHE A 48 -5.93 -6.52 -1.58
N ALA A 49 -6.61 -7.08 -2.58
CA ALA A 49 -6.15 -7.08 -3.96
C ALA A 49 -6.14 -5.68 -4.59
N ASN A 50 -6.95 -4.74 -4.06
CA ASN A 50 -6.89 -3.31 -4.39
C ASN A 50 -7.40 -2.42 -3.26
N ASP A 51 -7.17 -1.11 -3.38
CA ASP A 51 -7.56 -0.11 -2.39
C ASP A 51 -9.09 0.05 -2.27
N SER A 52 -9.84 -0.14 -3.37
CA SER A 52 -11.30 -0.06 -3.35
C SER A 52 -11.90 -1.13 -2.44
N MET A 53 -11.40 -2.36 -2.52
CA MET A 53 -11.85 -3.44 -1.62
C MET A 53 -11.48 -3.15 -0.16
N ALA A 54 -10.33 -2.50 0.09
CA ALA A 54 -9.92 -2.13 1.44
C ALA A 54 -10.88 -1.11 2.08
N ILE A 55 -11.53 -0.22 1.31
CA ILE A 55 -12.53 0.75 1.81
C ILE A 55 -13.68 0.03 2.52
N GLY A 56 -14.29 -0.97 1.87
CA GLY A 56 -15.34 -1.78 2.48
C GLY A 56 -14.83 -2.59 3.67
N GLY A 57 -13.60 -3.12 3.57
CA GLY A 57 -12.95 -3.80 4.69
C GLY A 57 -12.76 -2.91 5.92
N TYR A 58 -12.40 -1.64 5.73
CA TYR A 58 -12.30 -0.65 6.81
C TYR A 58 -13.63 -0.49 7.56
N ASN A 59 -14.75 -0.44 6.82
CA ASN A 59 -16.08 -0.33 7.43
C ASN A 59 -16.37 -1.56 8.31
N ALA A 60 -16.17 -2.77 7.78
CA ALA A 60 -16.40 -4.00 8.52
C ALA A 60 -15.55 -4.09 9.80
N ILE A 61 -14.24 -3.78 9.70
CA ILE A 61 -13.31 -3.82 10.83
C ILE A 61 -13.73 -2.81 11.90
N LYS A 62 -14.03 -1.55 11.51
CA LYS A 62 -14.43 -0.49 12.44
C LYS A 62 -15.78 -0.76 13.11
N GLN A 63 -16.75 -1.34 12.41
CA GLN A 63 -18.06 -1.71 12.99
C GLN A 63 -17.92 -2.77 14.09
N ARG A 64 -16.88 -3.60 14.03
CA ARG A 64 -16.54 -4.57 15.07
C ARG A 64 -15.77 -3.98 16.24
N GLY A 65 -15.46 -2.68 16.20
CA GLY A 65 -14.69 -2.00 17.23
C GLY A 65 -13.18 -2.33 17.20
N LEU A 66 -12.69 -2.94 16.10
CA LEU A 66 -11.28 -3.25 15.91
C LEU A 66 -10.54 -2.03 15.36
N GLU A 67 -9.32 -1.82 15.87
CA GLU A 67 -8.46 -0.70 15.49
C GLU A 67 -7.50 -1.14 14.37
N ILE A 68 -7.67 -0.52 13.18
CA ILE A 68 -6.81 -0.80 12.02
C ILE A 68 -5.39 -0.29 12.29
N GLY A 69 -4.40 -1.12 11.95
CA GLY A 69 -2.99 -0.84 12.22
C GLY A 69 -2.54 -1.21 13.63
N LYS A 70 -3.44 -1.78 14.44
CA LYS A 70 -3.15 -2.26 15.78
C LYS A 70 -3.73 -3.66 16.03
N ASP A 71 -5.05 -3.80 15.97
CA ASP A 71 -5.71 -5.09 16.16
C ASP A 71 -5.71 -5.89 14.85
N ILE A 72 -5.93 -5.21 13.72
CA ILE A 72 -5.89 -5.76 12.36
C ILE A 72 -5.01 -4.88 11.49
N LEU A 73 -3.98 -5.45 10.87
CA LEU A 73 -3.15 -4.79 9.88
C LEU A 73 -3.82 -4.87 8.50
N VAL A 74 -3.76 -3.79 7.73
CA VAL A 74 -4.41 -3.74 6.41
C VAL A 74 -3.44 -3.19 5.37
N THR A 75 -3.40 -3.86 4.22
CA THR A 75 -2.69 -3.37 3.03
C THR A 75 -3.59 -3.45 1.80
N GLY A 76 -3.34 -2.56 0.84
CA GLY A 76 -4.04 -2.51 -0.43
C GLY A 76 -3.08 -2.47 -1.62
N TYR A 77 -3.61 -2.11 -2.79
CA TYR A 77 -2.90 -2.02 -4.05
C TYR A 77 -3.57 -0.95 -4.94
N ASP A 78 -2.84 -0.22 -5.75
CA ASP A 78 -3.17 0.86 -6.70
C ASP A 78 -2.78 2.27 -6.23
N ASN A 79 -2.64 2.52 -4.94
CA ASN A 79 -2.45 3.85 -4.38
C ASN A 79 -3.54 4.84 -4.83
N ALA A 80 -4.79 4.39 -4.78
CA ALA A 80 -5.95 5.22 -5.10
C ALA A 80 -6.01 6.47 -4.21
N PRO A 81 -6.51 7.64 -4.69
CA PRO A 81 -6.60 8.84 -3.87
C PRO A 81 -7.33 8.65 -2.54
N ALA A 82 -8.33 7.77 -2.50
CA ALA A 82 -9.06 7.43 -1.29
C ALA A 82 -8.17 6.81 -0.21
N SER A 83 -7.10 6.09 -0.57
CA SER A 83 -6.18 5.45 0.36
C SER A 83 -5.47 6.43 1.30
N LEU A 84 -5.35 7.70 0.89
CA LEU A 84 -4.74 8.78 1.68
C LEU A 84 -5.65 9.30 2.79
N VAL A 85 -6.97 9.29 2.56
CA VAL A 85 -7.97 9.89 3.45
C VAL A 85 -8.67 8.87 4.34
N LEU A 86 -8.37 7.58 4.17
CA LEU A 86 -8.77 6.55 5.12
C LEU A 86 -8.14 6.82 6.49
N ASP A 87 -8.80 6.37 7.53
CA ASP A 87 -8.33 6.50 8.90
C ASP A 87 -8.21 5.12 9.54
N PRO A 88 -6.96 4.69 9.81
CA PRO A 88 -5.68 5.30 9.43
C PRO A 88 -5.42 5.24 7.92
N PRO A 89 -4.51 6.09 7.36
CA PRO A 89 -4.15 6.04 5.95
C PRO A 89 -3.63 4.66 5.52
N LEU A 90 -4.09 4.17 4.38
CA LEU A 90 -3.84 2.82 3.89
C LEU A 90 -2.44 2.65 3.30
N THR A 91 -1.69 1.68 3.80
CA THR A 91 -0.46 1.17 3.17
C THR A 91 -0.85 0.44 1.90
N THR A 92 -0.22 0.78 0.79
CA THR A 92 -0.61 0.29 -0.54
C THR A 92 0.59 0.20 -1.48
N VAL A 93 0.40 -0.40 -2.64
CA VAL A 93 1.41 -0.43 -3.71
C VAL A 93 1.00 0.55 -4.80
N HIS A 94 1.91 1.43 -5.18
CA HIS A 94 1.70 2.36 -6.30
C HIS A 94 2.14 1.72 -7.62
N ASN A 95 1.21 1.69 -8.58
CA ASN A 95 1.49 1.40 -9.98
C ASN A 95 1.47 2.68 -10.79
N ASN A 96 2.51 2.91 -11.58
CA ASN A 96 2.53 4.04 -12.48
C ASN A 96 1.67 3.75 -13.73
N ILE A 97 0.36 3.96 -13.61
CA ILE A 97 -0.61 3.70 -14.69
C ILE A 97 -0.34 4.60 -15.90
N ILE A 98 0.17 5.82 -15.70
CA ILE A 98 0.51 6.75 -16.77
C ILE A 98 1.65 6.20 -17.62
N ASP A 99 2.73 5.76 -16.96
CA ASP A 99 3.86 5.15 -17.65
C ASP A 99 3.46 3.84 -18.35
N MET A 100 2.60 3.04 -17.70
CA MET A 100 2.05 1.83 -18.32
C MET A 100 1.33 2.17 -19.63
N GLY A 101 0.44 3.18 -19.62
CA GLY A 101 -0.27 3.65 -20.81
C GLY A 101 0.69 4.16 -21.88
N TYR A 102 1.68 4.97 -21.52
CA TYR A 102 2.70 5.48 -22.42
C TYR A 102 3.48 4.34 -23.10
N HIS A 103 4.01 3.41 -22.30
CA HIS A 103 4.76 2.26 -22.83
C HIS A 103 3.87 1.35 -23.70
N ALA A 104 2.63 1.10 -23.31
CA ALA A 104 1.71 0.28 -24.09
C ALA A 104 1.48 0.88 -25.49
N VAL A 105 1.22 2.20 -25.59
CA VAL A 105 1.06 2.88 -26.89
C VAL A 105 2.35 2.82 -27.70
N HIS A 106 3.49 3.04 -27.06
CA HIS A 106 4.78 2.99 -27.72
C HIS A 106 5.09 1.61 -28.32
N GLU A 107 4.79 0.54 -27.58
CA GLU A 107 4.99 -0.83 -28.07
C GLU A 107 4.01 -1.21 -29.19
N VAL A 108 2.78 -0.72 -29.15
CA VAL A 108 1.84 -0.89 -30.28
C VAL A 108 2.37 -0.21 -31.55
N LEU A 109 2.89 1.02 -31.44
CA LEU A 109 3.49 1.73 -32.58
C LEU A 109 4.75 1.02 -33.10
N ASN A 110 5.59 0.48 -32.22
CA ASN A 110 6.75 -0.31 -32.62
C ASN A 110 6.34 -1.59 -33.35
N LEU A 111 5.31 -2.28 -32.85
CA LEU A 111 4.78 -3.48 -33.50
C LEU A 111 4.26 -3.18 -34.90
N LEU A 112 3.52 -2.08 -35.06
CA LEU A 112 2.96 -1.67 -36.37
C LEU A 112 4.03 -1.24 -37.35
N SER A 113 5.12 -0.62 -36.89
CA SER A 113 6.18 -0.10 -37.78
C SER A 113 7.28 -1.11 -38.06
N ASN A 114 7.69 -1.91 -37.08
CA ASN A 114 8.87 -2.77 -37.18
C ASN A 114 8.56 -4.25 -36.96
N GLY A 115 7.31 -4.61 -36.65
CA GLY A 115 6.91 -6.00 -36.36
C GLY A 115 7.55 -6.57 -35.08
N GLN A 116 8.07 -5.71 -34.20
CA GLN A 116 8.75 -6.12 -32.97
C GLN A 116 8.07 -5.52 -31.73
N ILE A 117 8.02 -6.30 -30.65
CA ILE A 117 7.58 -5.86 -29.32
C ILE A 117 8.78 -5.96 -28.38
N ASN A 118 9.05 -4.88 -27.64
CA ASN A 118 10.00 -4.90 -26.53
C ASN A 118 9.19 -4.97 -25.23
N VAL A 119 9.43 -6.01 -24.44
CA VAL A 119 8.78 -6.14 -23.13
C VAL A 119 9.44 -5.19 -22.15
N SER A 120 8.69 -4.18 -21.69
CA SER A 120 9.13 -3.28 -20.62
C SER A 120 8.56 -3.74 -19.28
N ILE A 121 9.44 -3.97 -18.31
CA ILE A 121 9.02 -4.25 -16.93
C ILE A 121 9.01 -2.92 -16.18
N LEU A 122 7.83 -2.51 -15.69
CA LEU A 122 7.67 -1.32 -14.88
C LEU A 122 7.69 -1.69 -13.40
N ASN A 123 8.43 -0.93 -12.60
CA ASN A 123 8.52 -1.16 -11.17
C ASN A 123 7.30 -0.59 -10.45
N SER A 124 6.78 -1.35 -9.50
CA SER A 124 5.81 -0.89 -8.51
C SER A 124 6.52 -0.45 -7.24
N ASN A 125 5.95 0.51 -6.50
CA ASN A 125 6.53 1.03 -5.28
C ASN A 125 5.58 0.81 -4.09
N LEU A 126 6.13 0.28 -2.98
CA LEU A 126 5.37 0.16 -1.74
C LEU A 126 5.27 1.53 -1.05
N ILE A 127 4.05 1.98 -0.81
CA ILE A 127 3.73 3.21 -0.07
C ILE A 127 3.31 2.84 1.35
N VAL A 128 4.26 2.91 2.27
CA VAL A 128 4.02 2.59 3.68
C VAL A 128 3.30 3.75 4.36
N ARG A 129 2.13 3.44 4.98
CA ARG A 129 1.34 4.36 5.81
C ARG A 129 1.03 3.73 7.16
N SER A 130 -0.07 4.11 7.80
CA SER A 130 -0.33 3.69 9.18
C SER A 130 -1.11 2.39 9.33
N SER A 131 -1.81 1.94 8.29
CA SER A 131 -2.69 0.77 8.36
C SER A 131 -1.96 -0.57 8.54
N CYS A 132 -0.67 -0.62 8.23
CA CYS A 132 0.19 -1.81 8.47
C CYS A 132 0.83 -1.83 9.86
N GLY A 133 0.35 -1.02 10.81
CA GLY A 133 0.99 -0.89 12.13
C GLY A 133 2.27 -0.05 12.14
N CYS A 134 2.70 0.48 11.00
CA CYS A 134 3.90 1.32 10.87
C CYS A 134 3.66 2.80 11.24
N GLY A 135 2.55 3.10 11.94
CA GLY A 135 2.12 4.46 12.29
C GLY A 135 3.11 5.29 13.08
N ASP A 136 3.96 4.65 13.85
CA ASP A 136 5.03 5.28 14.62
C ASP A 136 6.12 5.93 13.76
N PHE A 137 6.19 5.61 12.48
CA PHE A 137 7.24 6.14 11.61
C PHE A 137 7.10 7.65 11.40
N LYS A 138 5.89 8.15 11.16
CA LYS A 138 5.63 9.59 11.05
C LYS A 138 5.80 10.30 12.38
N LEU A 139 5.34 9.66 13.48
CA LEU A 139 5.48 10.22 14.83
C LEU A 139 6.95 10.28 15.25
N LYS A 140 7.73 9.23 15.04
CA LYS A 140 9.18 9.20 15.31
C LYS A 140 9.93 10.23 14.46
N LYS A 141 9.58 10.40 13.18
CA LYS A 141 10.16 11.44 12.32
C LYS A 141 9.79 12.84 12.80
N ALA A 142 8.53 13.08 13.17
CA ALA A 142 8.10 14.37 13.72
C ALA A 142 8.76 14.68 15.08
N GLN A 143 8.88 13.70 15.96
CA GLN A 143 9.57 13.84 17.24
C GLN A 143 11.06 14.16 17.04
N LYS A 144 11.73 13.48 16.09
CA LYS A 144 13.13 13.79 15.76
C LYS A 144 13.29 15.19 15.17
N LEU A 145 12.38 15.62 14.30
CA LEU A 145 12.39 16.99 13.78
C LEU A 145 12.19 18.02 14.90
N ASN A 146 11.24 17.77 15.81
CA ASN A 146 11.01 18.62 16.97
C ASN A 146 12.22 18.70 17.90
N SER A 147 12.96 17.59 18.12
CA SER A 147 14.19 17.60 18.91
C SER A 147 15.28 18.47 18.24
N ILE A 148 15.44 18.36 16.92
CA ILE A 148 16.40 19.17 16.16
C ILE A 148 16.04 20.67 16.23
N PHE A 149 14.75 21.02 16.16
CA PHE A 149 14.31 22.42 16.34
C PHE A 149 14.53 22.93 17.77
N ALA A 150 14.32 22.06 18.78
CA ALA A 150 14.58 22.42 20.16
C ALA A 150 16.08 22.72 20.44
N GLU A 151 16.97 22.07 19.71
CA GLU A 151 18.41 22.30 19.76
C GLU A 151 18.84 23.55 18.94
N HIS A 152 17.91 24.27 18.29
CA HIS A 152 18.14 25.42 17.45
C HIS A 152 19.13 25.19 16.28
N ASP A 153 19.34 23.92 15.90
CA ASP A 153 20.19 23.56 14.76
C ASP A 153 19.42 23.64 13.43
N THR A 154 19.42 24.85 12.87
CA THR A 154 18.76 25.15 11.60
C THR A 154 19.36 24.37 10.42
N GLN A 155 20.66 24.03 10.47
CA GLN A 155 21.33 23.27 9.41
C GLN A 155 20.90 21.79 9.47
N ALA A 156 20.89 21.19 10.66
CA ALA A 156 20.41 19.81 10.84
C ALA A 156 18.91 19.70 10.49
N ALA A 157 18.09 20.70 10.84
CA ALA A 157 16.67 20.72 10.46
C ALA A 157 16.49 20.78 8.93
N LYS A 158 17.22 21.67 8.23
CA LYS A 158 17.17 21.76 6.77
C LYS A 158 17.62 20.47 6.11
N LYS A 159 18.71 19.87 6.59
CA LYS A 159 19.21 18.59 6.09
C LYS A 159 18.19 17.50 6.30
N TYR A 160 17.62 17.38 7.51
CA TYR A 160 16.62 16.36 7.83
C TYR A 160 15.35 16.50 7.00
N ILE A 161 14.87 17.74 6.79
CA ILE A 161 13.72 18.02 5.92
C ILE A 161 14.05 17.69 4.47
N SER A 162 15.24 18.05 3.98
CA SER A 162 15.68 17.71 2.63
C SER A 162 15.79 16.20 2.43
N ASP A 163 16.39 15.50 3.39
CA ASP A 163 16.49 14.03 3.35
C ASP A 163 15.10 13.38 3.43
N TYR A 164 14.19 13.96 4.23
CA TYR A 164 12.80 13.52 4.33
C TYR A 164 12.00 13.75 3.04
N LEU A 165 12.10 14.95 2.46
CA LEU A 165 11.36 15.31 1.24
C LEU A 165 11.98 14.71 -0.03
N PHE A 166 13.30 14.49 -0.05
CA PHE A 166 14.01 14.12 -1.27
C PHE A 166 14.90 12.88 -1.13
N GLY A 167 15.28 12.46 0.09
CA GLY A 167 16.18 11.34 0.33
C GLY A 167 15.47 9.98 0.25
N ASP A 168 14.46 9.79 1.09
CA ASP A 168 13.63 8.56 1.10
C ASP A 168 12.72 8.46 -0.13
N TYR A 169 12.51 9.58 -0.82
CA TYR A 169 11.60 9.72 -1.95
C TYR A 169 12.30 9.84 -3.31
N LYS A 170 13.63 9.85 -3.37
CA LYS A 170 14.34 9.81 -4.67
C LYS A 170 13.93 8.64 -5.54
N ASN A 171 13.36 7.58 -4.93
CA ASN A 171 12.81 6.42 -5.63
C ASN A 171 11.28 6.38 -5.61
N ASN A 172 10.58 7.32 -4.93
CA ASN A 172 9.14 7.21 -4.65
C ASN A 172 8.34 8.47 -5.02
N PHE A 173 8.97 9.54 -5.55
CA PHE A 173 8.23 10.67 -6.09
C PHE A 173 8.00 10.46 -7.58
N TYR A 174 6.80 10.10 -7.91
CA TYR A 174 6.20 10.41 -9.18
C TYR A 174 5.08 11.39 -8.96
N TYR A 175 5.33 12.58 -9.47
CA TYR A 175 4.49 13.67 -9.85
C TYR A 175 2.98 13.47 -9.71
N ILE A 176 2.38 14.43 -9.00
CA ILE A 176 1.07 14.97 -9.35
C ILE A 176 1.36 16.34 -9.97
N GLU A 177 1.26 16.47 -11.30
CA GLU A 177 0.87 17.71 -11.92
C GLU A 177 -0.63 17.88 -11.81
#